data_243a57766df6241a48deeb109e3e3acb
#
_entry.id   243a57766df6241a48deeb109e3e3acb
#
_cell.length_a   1.000
_cell.length_b   1.000
_cell.length_c   1.000
_cell.angle_alpha   90.00
_cell.angle_beta   90.00
_cell.angle_gamma   90.00
#
_symmetry.space_group_name_H-M   'P 1'
#
loop_
_entity.id
_entity.type
_entity.pdbx_description
1 polymer ?
#
loop_
_entity_poly.entity_id
_entity_poly.type
_entity_poly.pdbx_seq_one_letter_code
_entity_poly.pdbx_strand_id
1 'polypeptide(L)'
;NSESINALSKKLEIKNVMRLPKVKKVVLNMGIGEAREDKNTFKQALNELTIITGQLANPTKAKKAISNFKVREGDVVGASVTLRKVKMYEFLDRLISIASPRIRDFNGFPSKGFDGRGNYNFGITEQIVFPEINYDKVNSIRGMNITIVTSAQTDYEAYELLVSLGFPINEYKNKKSGKGLSSSDKSNKPTVEEDLSLNEDANVDNVNQETTEEESS
;
A
#
# COMPACT_ATOMS: atom_id res chain seq x y z
N ASN A 1 -12.82 21.60 -9.35
CA ASN A 1 -14.05 21.73 -10.12
C ASN A 1 -15.25 21.80 -9.18
N SER A 2 -16.14 22.77 -9.39
CA SER A 2 -17.31 23.01 -8.51
C SER A 2 -18.24 21.80 -8.41
N GLU A 3 -18.39 21.04 -9.48
CA GLU A 3 -19.22 19.83 -9.55
C GLU A 3 -18.71 18.71 -8.65
N SER A 4 -17.41 18.47 -8.63
CA SER A 4 -16.78 17.44 -7.76
C SER A 4 -16.94 17.82 -6.28
N ILE A 5 -16.83 19.10 -5.94
CA ILE A 5 -17.03 19.61 -4.59
C ILE A 5 -18.46 19.38 -4.12
N ASN A 6 -19.45 19.69 -4.97
CA ASN A 6 -20.87 19.50 -4.64
C ASN A 6 -21.23 18.01 -4.52
N ALA A 7 -20.69 17.15 -5.39
CA ALA A 7 -20.90 15.71 -5.32
C ALA A 7 -20.29 15.12 -4.03
N LEU A 8 -19.08 15.56 -3.67
CA LEU A 8 -18.39 15.13 -2.45
C LEU A 8 -19.14 15.58 -1.18
N SER A 9 -19.63 16.84 -1.16
CA SER A 9 -20.41 17.38 -0.05
C SER A 9 -21.69 16.57 0.22
N LYS A 10 -22.37 16.16 -0.86
CA LYS A 10 -23.56 15.31 -0.76
C LYS A 10 -23.24 13.89 -0.27
N LYS A 11 -22.19 13.28 -0.79
CA LYS A 11 -21.79 11.91 -0.40
C LYS A 11 -21.30 11.82 1.05
N LEU A 12 -20.56 12.81 1.51
CA LEU A 12 -20.00 12.85 2.86
C LEU A 12 -20.92 13.51 3.89
N GLU A 13 -22.07 14.03 3.48
CA GLU A 13 -23.02 14.78 4.32
C GLU A 13 -22.40 15.98 5.06
N ILE A 14 -21.35 16.56 4.47
CA ILE A 14 -20.61 17.68 5.06
C ILE A 14 -21.19 18.99 4.54
N LYS A 15 -21.83 19.76 5.41
CA LYS A 15 -22.43 21.07 5.06
C LYS A 15 -21.38 22.15 4.84
N ASN A 16 -20.24 22.09 5.55
CA ASN A 16 -19.20 23.10 5.48
C ASN A 16 -18.19 22.78 4.38
N VAL A 17 -18.18 23.57 3.31
CA VAL A 17 -17.25 23.40 2.17
C VAL A 17 -15.76 23.45 2.58
N MET A 18 -15.44 24.22 3.63
CA MET A 18 -14.04 24.30 4.11
C MET A 18 -13.57 23.03 4.84
N ARG A 19 -14.48 22.19 5.32
CA ARG A 19 -14.17 20.90 5.95
C ARG A 19 -13.96 19.79 4.93
N LEU A 20 -14.37 20.00 3.68
CA LEU A 20 -14.23 18.98 2.66
C LEU A 20 -12.78 18.54 2.51
N PRO A 21 -12.52 17.22 2.39
CA PRO A 21 -11.16 16.70 2.24
C PRO A 21 -10.51 17.21 0.96
N LYS A 22 -9.21 17.51 1.03
CA LYS A 22 -8.39 17.99 -0.09
C LYS A 22 -7.06 17.24 -0.08
N VAL A 23 -6.46 17.05 -1.25
CA VAL A 23 -5.09 16.54 -1.35
C VAL A 23 -4.12 17.64 -0.92
N LYS A 24 -3.27 17.35 0.05
CA LYS A 24 -2.28 18.30 0.60
C LYS A 24 -0.92 18.19 -0.08
N LYS A 25 -0.46 16.98 -0.32
CA LYS A 25 0.82 16.68 -0.97
C LYS A 25 0.84 15.25 -1.48
N VAL A 26 1.70 14.99 -2.45
CA VAL A 26 2.08 13.65 -2.89
C VAL A 26 3.58 13.48 -2.62
N VAL A 27 3.94 12.38 -1.98
CA VAL A 27 5.32 12.03 -1.69
C VAL A 27 5.69 10.80 -2.48
N LEU A 28 6.74 10.91 -3.28
CA LEU A 28 7.33 9.78 -3.99
C LEU A 28 8.62 9.38 -3.28
N ASN A 29 8.83 8.10 -3.12
CA ASN A 29 10.06 7.55 -2.57
C ASN A 29 10.51 6.36 -3.40
N MET A 30 11.76 6.38 -3.82
CA MET A 30 12.41 5.30 -4.54
C MET A 30 13.58 4.77 -3.69
N GLY A 31 13.48 3.50 -3.27
CA GLY A 31 14.59 2.82 -2.60
C GLY A 31 15.61 2.36 -3.62
N ILE A 32 16.90 2.65 -3.37
CA ILE A 32 17.99 2.29 -4.26
C ILE A 32 19.03 1.55 -3.43
N GLY A 33 18.84 0.21 -3.29
CA GLY A 33 19.75 -0.63 -2.49
C GLY A 33 21.17 -0.65 -3.06
N GLU A 34 21.30 -0.59 -4.38
CA GLU A 34 22.56 -0.62 -5.13
C GLU A 34 23.32 0.72 -5.13
N ALA A 35 22.71 1.79 -4.61
CA ALA A 35 23.27 3.16 -4.62
C ALA A 35 24.66 3.29 -3.98
N ARG A 36 25.04 2.33 -3.14
CA ARG A 36 26.35 2.30 -2.47
C ARG A 36 27.44 1.73 -3.33
N GLU A 37 27.10 0.72 -4.12
CA GLU A 37 28.06 -0.01 -4.95
C GLU A 37 28.38 0.79 -6.21
N ASP A 38 27.36 1.43 -6.77
CA ASP A 38 27.51 2.23 -7.98
C ASP A 38 26.85 3.62 -7.87
N LYS A 39 27.72 4.63 -7.79
CA LYS A 39 27.29 6.05 -7.76
C LYS A 39 26.61 6.50 -9.07
N ASN A 40 26.88 5.84 -10.19
CA ASN A 40 26.26 6.19 -11.47
C ASN A 40 24.83 5.69 -11.51
N THR A 41 24.58 4.49 -11.02
CA THR A 41 23.25 3.90 -10.85
C THR A 41 22.37 4.78 -9.95
N PHE A 42 22.94 5.33 -8.88
CA PHE A 42 22.21 6.28 -8.03
C PHE A 42 21.87 7.59 -8.75
N LYS A 43 22.84 8.20 -9.45
CA LYS A 43 22.61 9.44 -10.20
C LYS A 43 21.52 9.26 -11.26
N GLN A 44 21.51 8.11 -11.92
CA GLN A 44 20.50 7.78 -12.92
C GLN A 44 19.10 7.67 -12.29
N ALA A 45 18.95 6.93 -11.20
CA ALA A 45 17.67 6.82 -10.49
C ALA A 45 17.15 8.17 -9.97
N LEU A 46 18.06 9.03 -9.51
CA LEU A 46 17.72 10.40 -9.09
C LEU A 46 17.24 11.25 -10.27
N ASN A 47 17.88 11.11 -11.45
CA ASN A 47 17.46 11.78 -12.67
C ASN A 47 16.09 11.25 -13.15
N GLU A 48 15.88 9.94 -13.14
CA GLU A 48 14.61 9.31 -13.51
C GLU A 48 13.47 9.85 -12.65
N LEU A 49 13.65 9.88 -11.32
CA LEU A 49 12.66 10.42 -10.41
C LEU A 49 12.43 11.94 -10.62
N THR A 50 13.48 12.68 -10.97
CA THR A 50 13.38 14.10 -11.31
C THR A 50 12.59 14.33 -12.60
N ILE A 51 12.80 13.50 -13.62
CA ILE A 51 12.07 13.57 -14.89
C ILE A 51 10.60 13.25 -14.70
N ILE A 52 10.27 12.17 -13.95
CA ILE A 52 8.89 11.79 -13.66
C ILE A 52 8.14 12.90 -12.93
N THR A 53 8.79 13.53 -11.95
CA THR A 53 8.13 14.49 -11.06
C THR A 53 8.20 15.94 -11.53
N GLY A 54 9.10 16.25 -12.46
CA GLY A 54 9.39 17.64 -12.86
C GLY A 54 9.96 18.50 -11.72
N GLN A 55 10.49 17.85 -10.65
CA GLN A 55 11.09 18.49 -9.51
C GLN A 55 12.35 17.73 -9.08
N LEU A 56 13.41 18.46 -8.74
CA LEU A 56 14.67 17.86 -8.30
C LEU A 56 14.44 16.89 -7.13
N ALA A 57 14.89 15.65 -7.30
CA ALA A 57 14.79 14.64 -6.27
C ALA A 57 15.85 14.86 -5.19
N ASN A 58 15.47 14.63 -3.92
CA ASN A 58 16.36 14.75 -2.78
C ASN A 58 16.91 13.37 -2.39
N PRO A 59 18.25 13.20 -2.29
CA PRO A 59 18.83 11.95 -1.83
C PRO A 59 18.50 11.69 -0.36
N THR A 60 18.06 10.48 -0.04
CA THR A 60 17.77 10.06 1.33
C THR A 60 18.93 9.27 1.90
N LYS A 61 19.40 9.68 3.10
CA LYS A 61 20.53 9.07 3.79
C LYS A 61 20.06 8.18 4.94
N ALA A 62 20.79 7.10 5.19
CA ALA A 62 20.56 6.23 6.33
C ALA A 62 20.82 6.97 7.65
N LYS A 63 19.91 6.84 8.60
CA LYS A 63 20.02 7.45 9.94
C LYS A 63 20.77 6.58 10.94
N LYS A 64 20.83 5.27 10.71
CA LYS A 64 21.49 4.30 11.57
C LYS A 64 22.23 3.28 10.71
N ALA A 65 23.34 2.80 11.22
CA ALA A 65 24.07 1.68 10.62
C ALA A 65 23.33 0.36 10.89
N ILE A 66 23.17 -0.47 9.85
CA ILE A 66 22.55 -1.81 9.94
C ILE A 66 23.49 -2.80 9.25
N SER A 67 24.12 -3.67 10.05
CA SER A 67 25.14 -4.61 9.55
C SER A 67 24.58 -5.63 8.56
N ASN A 68 23.37 -6.16 8.81
CA ASN A 68 22.73 -7.14 7.91
C ASN A 68 22.54 -6.62 6.49
N PHE A 69 22.25 -5.33 6.34
CA PHE A 69 22.16 -4.68 5.03
C PHE A 69 23.44 -3.98 4.60
N LYS A 70 24.54 -4.16 5.35
CA LYS A 70 25.83 -3.50 5.10
C LYS A 70 25.72 -1.97 4.95
N VAL A 71 24.73 -1.32 5.62
CA VAL A 71 24.45 0.11 5.56
C VAL A 71 25.16 0.81 6.70
N ARG A 72 25.92 1.88 6.39
CA ARG A 72 26.50 2.78 7.39
C ARG A 72 25.65 4.02 7.55
N GLU A 73 25.79 4.68 8.69
CA GLU A 73 25.15 5.98 8.90
C GLU A 73 25.70 6.99 7.88
N GLY A 74 24.78 7.76 7.27
CA GLY A 74 25.13 8.73 6.23
C GLY A 74 25.15 8.17 4.80
N ASP A 75 25.11 6.86 4.61
CA ASP A 75 25.04 6.26 3.28
C ASP A 75 23.74 6.66 2.57
N VAL A 76 23.83 6.90 1.27
CA VAL A 76 22.65 7.19 0.45
C VAL A 76 21.92 5.89 0.14
N VAL A 77 20.65 5.80 0.49
CA VAL A 77 19.83 4.59 0.36
C VAL A 77 18.64 4.75 -0.58
N GLY A 78 18.38 5.96 -1.04
CA GLY A 78 17.25 6.23 -1.92
C GLY A 78 17.11 7.68 -2.29
N ALA A 79 16.01 8.00 -2.98
CA ALA A 79 15.62 9.34 -3.36
C ALA A 79 14.15 9.59 -3.03
N SER A 80 13.82 10.83 -2.66
CA SER A 80 12.46 11.22 -2.37
C SER A 80 12.10 12.59 -2.96
N VAL A 81 10.83 12.75 -3.35
CA VAL A 81 10.26 14.01 -3.82
C VAL A 81 8.94 14.26 -3.14
N THR A 82 8.69 15.50 -2.76
CA THR A 82 7.40 15.94 -2.24
C THR A 82 6.79 16.96 -3.18
N LEU A 83 5.69 16.59 -3.82
CA LEU A 83 4.94 17.45 -4.73
C LEU A 83 3.79 18.14 -4.01
N ARG A 84 3.56 19.41 -4.38
CA ARG A 84 2.48 20.26 -3.85
C ARG A 84 1.87 21.12 -4.95
N LYS A 85 0.66 21.64 -4.69
CA LYS A 85 -0.04 22.57 -5.59
C LYS A 85 -0.17 22.03 -7.02
N VAL A 86 0.21 22.82 -8.02
CA VAL A 86 0.05 22.50 -9.45
C VAL A 86 0.79 21.22 -9.82
N LYS A 87 2.07 21.10 -9.49
CA LYS A 87 2.88 19.90 -9.79
C LYS A 87 2.30 18.61 -9.22
N MET A 88 1.63 18.69 -8.08
CA MET A 88 0.95 17.57 -7.46
C MET A 88 -0.24 17.10 -8.29
N TYR A 89 -1.08 18.02 -8.76
CA TYR A 89 -2.24 17.68 -9.59
C TYR A 89 -1.84 17.20 -10.99
N GLU A 90 -0.83 17.81 -11.59
CA GLU A 90 -0.25 17.34 -12.87
C GLU A 90 0.29 15.92 -12.77
N PHE A 91 0.99 15.61 -11.68
CA PHE A 91 1.48 14.25 -11.43
C PHE A 91 0.33 13.26 -11.24
N LEU A 92 -0.71 13.62 -10.46
CA LEU A 92 -1.88 12.76 -10.25
C LEU A 92 -2.64 12.53 -11.55
N ASP A 93 -2.81 13.55 -12.38
CA ASP A 93 -3.48 13.41 -13.68
C ASP A 93 -2.73 12.44 -14.60
N ARG A 94 -1.42 12.59 -14.75
CA ARG A 94 -0.57 11.65 -15.51
C ARG A 94 -0.60 10.23 -14.92
N LEU A 95 -0.59 10.11 -13.61
CA LEU A 95 -0.67 8.83 -12.93
C LEU A 95 -1.97 8.11 -13.24
N ILE A 96 -3.11 8.82 -13.18
CA ILE A 96 -4.44 8.25 -13.43
C ILE A 96 -4.66 7.95 -14.91
N SER A 97 -4.38 8.94 -15.78
CA SER A 97 -4.75 8.88 -17.18
C SER A 97 -3.77 8.08 -18.04
N ILE A 98 -2.48 8.08 -17.69
CA ILE A 98 -1.42 7.52 -18.54
C ILE A 98 -0.73 6.34 -17.88
N ALA A 99 -0.25 6.51 -16.63
CA ALA A 99 0.58 5.49 -16.00
C ALA A 99 -0.24 4.27 -15.53
N SER A 100 -1.43 4.47 -14.94
CA SER A 100 -2.27 3.37 -14.45
C SER A 100 -2.63 2.34 -15.53
N PRO A 101 -3.08 2.72 -16.74
CA PRO A 101 -3.40 1.75 -17.79
C PRO A 101 -2.18 1.02 -18.35
N ARG A 102 -0.97 1.55 -18.14
CA ARG A 102 0.29 0.96 -18.60
C ARG A 102 0.88 -0.05 -17.58
N ILE A 103 0.35 -0.09 -16.37
CA ILE A 103 0.77 -1.10 -15.38
C ILE A 103 0.32 -2.47 -15.85
N ARG A 104 1.24 -3.42 -15.85
CA ARG A 104 0.96 -4.80 -16.22
C ARG A 104 -0.07 -5.41 -15.26
N ASP A 105 -1.08 -6.09 -15.80
CA ASP A 105 -2.16 -6.75 -15.05
C ASP A 105 -2.89 -5.84 -14.05
N PHE A 106 -3.11 -4.58 -14.45
CA PHE A 106 -3.73 -3.59 -13.59
C PHE A 106 -5.23 -3.86 -13.37
N ASN A 107 -5.60 -4.20 -12.14
CA ASN A 107 -6.98 -4.42 -11.69
C ASN A 107 -7.46 -3.35 -10.69
N GLY A 108 -6.85 -2.16 -10.71
CA GLY A 108 -7.10 -1.12 -9.71
C GLY A 108 -6.15 -1.18 -8.52
N PHE A 109 -6.00 -0.06 -7.86
CA PHE A 109 -5.16 0.03 -6.66
C PHE A 109 -5.87 -0.57 -5.43
N PRO A 110 -5.15 -1.26 -4.53
CA PRO A 110 -5.76 -1.96 -3.40
C PRO A 110 -6.34 -0.99 -2.37
N SER A 111 -7.56 -1.22 -1.91
CA SER A 111 -8.19 -0.43 -0.85
C SER A 111 -7.50 -0.56 0.53
N LYS A 112 -6.56 -1.49 0.70
CA LYS A 112 -5.78 -1.68 1.94
C LYS A 112 -4.69 -0.64 2.14
N GLY A 113 -4.42 0.22 1.16
CA GLY A 113 -3.36 1.22 1.22
C GLY A 113 -3.62 2.41 2.14
N PHE A 114 -4.78 2.51 2.76
CA PHE A 114 -5.10 3.58 3.72
C PHE A 114 -4.45 3.32 5.08
N ASP A 115 -4.00 4.41 5.74
CA ASP A 115 -3.23 4.37 7.00
C ASP A 115 -4.09 4.52 8.29
N GLY A 116 -5.43 4.59 8.18
CA GLY A 116 -6.33 4.85 9.29
C GLY A 116 -6.54 6.34 9.60
N ARG A 117 -5.80 7.23 8.92
CA ARG A 117 -5.82 8.69 9.13
C ARG A 117 -6.12 9.47 7.83
N GLY A 118 -6.65 8.78 6.84
CA GLY A 118 -7.03 9.38 5.57
C GLY A 118 -5.87 9.65 4.59
N ASN A 119 -4.71 9.05 4.78
CA ASN A 119 -3.65 9.05 3.78
C ASN A 119 -3.65 7.73 3.02
N TYR A 120 -3.24 7.77 1.76
CA TYR A 120 -3.23 6.60 0.91
C TYR A 120 -1.82 6.29 0.39
N ASN A 121 -1.38 5.03 0.56
CA ASN A 121 -0.06 4.54 0.18
C ASN A 121 -0.19 3.37 -0.78
N PHE A 122 0.58 3.40 -1.85
CA PHE A 122 0.68 2.30 -2.79
C PHE A 122 2.06 2.27 -3.44
N GLY A 123 2.43 1.12 -3.98
CA GLY A 123 3.68 0.91 -4.70
C GLY A 123 3.42 0.69 -6.18
N ILE A 124 4.33 1.18 -7.00
CA ILE A 124 4.46 0.83 -8.42
C ILE A 124 5.75 0.03 -8.55
N THR A 125 5.67 -1.13 -9.18
CA THR A 125 6.81 -2.05 -9.31
C THR A 125 7.82 -1.61 -10.35
N GLU A 126 7.37 -0.88 -11.38
CA GLU A 126 8.17 -0.53 -12.53
C GLU A 126 8.06 0.97 -12.84
N GLN A 127 9.19 1.69 -12.86
CA GLN A 127 9.21 3.11 -13.24
C GLN A 127 8.91 3.35 -14.73
N ILE A 128 9.02 2.33 -15.55
CA ILE A 128 8.85 2.39 -17.01
C ILE A 128 7.40 2.70 -17.43
N VAL A 129 6.43 2.53 -16.52
CA VAL A 129 5.03 2.89 -16.77
C VAL A 129 4.84 4.39 -17.07
N PHE A 130 5.78 5.22 -16.64
CA PHE A 130 5.78 6.65 -16.94
C PHE A 130 6.36 6.93 -18.33
N PRO A 131 5.63 7.64 -19.20
CA PRO A 131 6.04 7.88 -20.58
C PRO A 131 7.29 8.76 -20.71
N GLU A 132 7.62 9.52 -19.68
CA GLU A 132 8.79 10.39 -19.64
C GLU A 132 10.11 9.62 -19.59
N ILE A 133 10.05 8.34 -19.22
CA ILE A 133 11.22 7.48 -19.12
C ILE A 133 11.44 6.75 -20.45
N ASN A 134 12.62 6.92 -21.02
CA ASN A 134 13.03 6.15 -22.19
C ASN A 134 13.56 4.80 -21.76
N TYR A 135 12.93 3.73 -22.24
CA TYR A 135 13.30 2.33 -21.95
C TYR A 135 14.76 2.02 -22.25
N ASP A 136 15.29 2.52 -23.38
CA ASP A 136 16.66 2.25 -23.84
C ASP A 136 17.75 2.82 -22.90
N LYS A 137 17.38 3.78 -22.05
CA LYS A 137 18.28 4.45 -21.11
C LYS A 137 18.19 3.90 -19.69
N VAL A 138 17.30 2.96 -19.43
CA VAL A 138 17.07 2.37 -18.10
C VAL A 138 18.02 1.19 -17.90
N ASN A 139 18.91 1.28 -16.93
CA ASN A 139 19.84 0.19 -16.60
C ASN A 139 19.19 -0.89 -15.75
N SER A 140 18.27 -0.51 -14.86
CA SER A 140 17.56 -1.45 -13.99
C SER A 140 16.14 -1.00 -13.71
N ILE A 141 15.23 -1.97 -13.62
CA ILE A 141 13.82 -1.74 -13.25
C ILE A 141 13.77 -1.49 -11.75
N ARG A 142 13.12 -0.39 -11.36
CA ARG A 142 12.98 0.01 -9.94
C ARG A 142 11.55 0.34 -9.61
N GLY A 143 11.12 -0.13 -8.45
CA GLY A 143 9.84 0.25 -7.89
C GLY A 143 9.92 1.58 -7.16
N MET A 144 8.76 2.20 -6.99
CA MET A 144 8.60 3.39 -6.17
C MET A 144 7.35 3.33 -5.32
N ASN A 145 7.42 3.92 -4.14
CA ASN A 145 6.29 4.09 -3.25
C ASN A 145 5.73 5.50 -3.41
N ILE A 146 4.42 5.59 -3.53
CA ILE A 146 3.68 6.84 -3.68
C ILE A 146 2.73 6.97 -2.50
N THR A 147 2.83 8.10 -1.80
CA THR A 147 1.97 8.43 -0.66
C THR A 147 1.17 9.68 -0.99
N ILE A 148 -0.14 9.57 -1.02
CA ILE A 148 -1.07 10.69 -1.17
C ILE A 148 -1.53 11.12 0.22
N VAL A 149 -1.12 12.31 0.64
CA VAL A 149 -1.50 12.89 1.93
C VAL A 149 -2.68 13.81 1.73
N THR A 150 -3.78 13.53 2.44
CA THR A 150 -5.00 14.31 2.36
C THR A 150 -5.26 15.12 3.63
N SER A 151 -6.34 15.89 3.65
CA SER A 151 -6.86 16.55 4.85
C SER A 151 -8.03 15.79 5.47
N ALA A 152 -8.39 14.63 4.93
CA ALA A 152 -9.42 13.78 5.47
C ALA A 152 -9.11 13.34 6.91
N GLN A 153 -10.13 13.15 7.72
CA GLN A 153 -10.01 12.65 9.09
C GLN A 153 -10.13 11.12 9.14
N THR A 154 -10.87 10.55 8.19
CA THR A 154 -11.11 9.12 8.09
C THR A 154 -10.71 8.58 6.71
N ASP A 155 -10.42 7.29 6.65
CA ASP A 155 -10.06 6.62 5.39
C ASP A 155 -11.22 6.64 4.39
N TYR A 156 -12.47 6.60 4.87
CA TYR A 156 -13.65 6.69 4.02
C TYR A 156 -13.76 8.05 3.32
N GLU A 157 -13.53 9.15 4.05
CA GLU A 157 -13.49 10.50 3.45
C GLU A 157 -12.38 10.62 2.38
N ALA A 158 -11.21 10.02 2.66
CA ALA A 158 -10.11 10.01 1.70
C ALA A 158 -10.42 9.15 0.46
N TYR A 159 -11.05 8.00 0.65
CA TYR A 159 -11.49 7.13 -0.43
C TYR A 159 -12.45 7.86 -1.37
N GLU A 160 -13.51 8.47 -0.82
CA GLU A 160 -14.47 9.23 -1.61
C GLU A 160 -13.83 10.41 -2.36
N LEU A 161 -12.86 11.10 -1.71
CA LEU A 161 -12.08 12.15 -2.36
C LEU A 161 -11.32 11.60 -3.57
N LEU A 162 -10.58 10.50 -3.42
CA LEU A 162 -9.75 9.94 -4.49
C LEU A 162 -10.61 9.38 -5.63
N VAL A 163 -11.73 8.73 -5.32
CA VAL A 163 -12.70 8.27 -6.33
C VAL A 163 -13.29 9.45 -7.10
N SER A 164 -13.62 10.56 -6.42
CA SER A 164 -14.13 11.77 -7.08
C SER A 164 -13.12 12.45 -8.00
N LEU A 165 -11.81 12.21 -7.79
CA LEU A 165 -10.71 12.63 -8.65
C LEU A 165 -10.44 11.65 -9.81
N GLY A 166 -11.19 10.53 -9.89
CA GLY A 166 -11.01 9.50 -10.91
C GLY A 166 -9.89 8.49 -10.61
N PHE A 167 -9.43 8.42 -9.36
CA PHE A 167 -8.39 7.46 -8.98
C PHE A 167 -8.97 6.03 -8.95
N PRO A 168 -8.40 5.06 -9.69
CA PRO A 168 -8.94 3.70 -9.82
C PRO A 168 -8.59 2.85 -8.60
N ILE A 169 -9.33 3.02 -7.50
CA ILE A 169 -9.21 2.23 -6.27
C ILE A 169 -10.29 1.15 -6.26
N ASN A 170 -9.92 -0.06 -5.86
CA ASN A 170 -10.86 -1.14 -5.62
C ASN A 170 -11.83 -0.79 -4.48
N GLU A 171 -13.02 -1.37 -4.48
CA GLU A 171 -14.05 -1.06 -3.50
C GLU A 171 -13.54 -1.09 -2.05
N TYR A 172 -13.80 0.00 -1.35
CA TYR A 172 -13.47 0.14 0.07
C TYR A 172 -14.58 -0.47 0.92
N LYS A 173 -14.33 -1.66 1.48
CA LYS A 173 -15.24 -2.31 2.43
C LYS A 173 -15.13 -1.61 3.80
N ASN A 174 -16.07 -0.72 4.09
CA ASN A 174 -16.13 -0.05 5.38
C ASN A 174 -16.44 -1.05 6.49
N LYS A 175 -15.49 -1.36 7.36
CA LYS A 175 -15.67 -2.28 8.50
C LYS A 175 -16.68 -1.78 9.55
N LYS A 176 -17.21 -0.55 9.41
CA LYS A 176 -18.15 0.04 10.38
C LYS A 176 -19.64 -0.17 10.05
N SER A 177 -20.01 -0.73 8.91
CA SER A 177 -21.41 -1.05 8.60
C SER A 177 -21.89 -2.41 9.11
N GLY A 178 -21.12 -3.07 9.97
CA GLY A 178 -21.43 -4.38 10.57
C GLY A 178 -22.09 -4.34 11.96
N LYS A 179 -22.70 -3.21 12.38
CA LYS A 179 -23.56 -3.15 13.56
C LYS A 179 -24.87 -2.45 13.21
N GLY A 180 -25.82 -3.22 12.73
CA GLY A 180 -27.18 -2.74 12.55
C GLY A 180 -28.01 -3.68 11.70
N LEU A 181 -28.91 -4.38 12.36
CA LEU A 181 -30.02 -5.20 11.91
C LEU A 181 -29.71 -6.63 11.44
N SER A 182 -29.60 -7.52 12.41
CA SER A 182 -30.19 -8.85 12.29
C SER A 182 -31.65 -8.73 12.72
N SER A 183 -32.55 -8.54 11.78
CA SER A 183 -33.97 -8.84 11.98
C SER A 183 -34.21 -10.25 11.44
N SER A 184 -34.46 -11.13 12.40
CA SER A 184 -35.41 -12.23 12.36
C SER A 184 -35.78 -12.84 10.98
N ASP A 185 -35.34 -14.06 10.76
CA ASP A 185 -36.30 -15.06 10.30
C ASP A 185 -36.00 -16.39 11.00
N LYS A 186 -36.94 -16.63 11.96
CA LYS A 186 -37.20 -17.96 12.49
C LYS A 186 -37.96 -18.72 11.41
N SER A 187 -37.50 -19.89 11.08
CA SER A 187 -38.30 -21.11 10.94
C SER A 187 -37.51 -22.14 10.10
N ASN A 188 -37.01 -23.14 10.60
CA ASN A 188 -37.52 -24.49 10.60
C ASN A 188 -36.46 -25.47 11.09
N LYS A 189 -36.76 -26.05 12.22
CA LYS A 189 -36.17 -27.29 12.69
C LYS A 189 -36.96 -28.45 12.02
N PRO A 190 -36.35 -29.59 11.70
CA PRO A 190 -36.83 -30.76 12.42
C PRO A 190 -35.73 -31.50 13.16
N THR A 191 -36.09 -31.88 14.34
CA THR A 191 -35.62 -32.87 15.27
C THR A 191 -35.63 -34.25 14.63
N VAL A 192 -34.60 -35.04 14.81
CA VAL A 192 -34.67 -36.50 15.01
C VAL A 192 -33.62 -36.88 16.03
N GLU A 193 -34.11 -37.53 17.04
CA GLU A 193 -33.47 -38.11 18.21
C GLU A 193 -32.81 -39.47 17.88
N GLU A 194 -31.96 -39.88 18.88
CA GLU A 194 -31.57 -41.26 19.25
C GLU A 194 -30.56 -41.93 18.31
N ASP A 195 -29.52 -42.59 18.77
CA ASP A 195 -29.38 -43.50 19.88
C ASP A 195 -27.95 -43.72 20.38
N LEU A 196 -27.88 -44.00 21.62
CA LEU A 196 -26.90 -44.59 22.53
C LEU A 196 -26.15 -45.83 21.95
N SER A 197 -24.91 -45.99 22.33
CA SER A 197 -24.31 -47.07 23.12
C SER A 197 -22.79 -47.12 22.94
N LEU A 198 -22.08 -46.88 24.01
CA LEU A 198 -21.36 -47.81 24.91
C LEU A 198 -20.39 -48.79 24.20
N ASN A 199 -19.13 -48.60 24.54
CA ASN A 199 -18.21 -49.56 25.17
C ASN A 199 -16.82 -48.88 25.21
N GLU A 200 -16.30 -48.57 26.31
CA GLU A 200 -15.58 -49.25 27.44
C GLU A 200 -14.52 -50.24 26.94
N ASP A 201 -13.42 -50.03 27.59
CA ASP A 201 -12.35 -50.94 28.00
C ASP A 201 -11.13 -51.08 27.10
N ALA A 202 -10.14 -50.74 27.73
CA ALA A 202 -9.03 -51.39 28.50
C ALA A 202 -7.74 -51.32 27.70
N ASN A 203 -6.80 -50.67 28.26
CA ASN A 203 -5.85 -51.05 29.27
C ASN A 203 -4.48 -51.53 28.76
N VAL A 204 -3.52 -50.93 29.23
CA VAL A 204 -2.32 -51.39 29.96
C VAL A 204 -1.04 -51.72 29.18
N ASP A 205 -0.04 -50.97 29.65
CA ASP A 205 1.33 -51.40 29.93
C ASP A 205 2.23 -51.82 28.73
N ASN A 206 3.42 -51.54 28.70
CA ASN A 206 4.53 -51.43 29.63
C ASN A 206 5.84 -51.14 28.83
N VAL A 207 6.63 -50.30 29.35
CA VAL A 207 7.93 -50.54 29.96
C VAL A 207 9.14 -50.75 29.03
N ASN A 208 10.00 -49.81 29.19
CA ASN A 208 11.44 -49.91 29.49
C ASN A 208 12.47 -50.33 28.43
N GLN A 209 13.48 -49.55 28.57
CA GLN A 209 14.93 -49.82 28.72
C GLN A 209 15.74 -49.70 27.43
N GLU A 210 16.61 -48.71 27.54
CA GLU A 210 18.04 -48.79 27.89
C GLU A 210 18.84 -49.35 26.73
N THR A 211 19.88 -48.84 26.36
CA THR A 211 21.15 -48.37 26.86
C THR A 211 22.11 -48.17 25.69
N THR A 212 22.93 -47.15 25.88
CA THR A 212 24.40 -47.10 25.80
C THR A 212 25.15 -47.28 24.48
N GLU A 213 26.00 -46.26 24.29
CA GLU A 213 27.46 -46.30 23.99
C GLU A 213 27.84 -46.82 22.59
N GLU A 214 28.74 -46.34 21.93
CA GLU A 214 30.07 -45.71 22.09
C GLU A 214 30.52 -45.28 20.70
N GLU A 215 31.13 -44.16 20.66
CA GLU A 215 32.56 -43.91 20.39
C GLU A 215 33.11 -44.12 18.97
N SER A 216 33.77 -43.08 18.62
CA SER A 216 35.04 -42.98 17.87
C SER A 216 35.08 -43.26 16.35
N SER A 217 35.37 -42.28 15.64
CA SER A 217 36.65 -41.94 14.93
C SER A 217 36.49 -40.63 14.19
#